data_b8327c7b2000033713840869b902b498
#
_entry.id   b8327c7b2000033713840869b902b498
#
_cell.length_a   1.000
_cell.length_b   1.000
_cell.length_c   1.000
_cell.angle_alpha   90.00
_cell.angle_beta   90.00
_cell.angle_gamma   90.00
#
_symmetry.space_group_name_H-M   'P 1'
#
loop_
_entity.id
_entity.type
_entity.pdbx_description
1 polymer ?
#
loop_
_entity_poly.entity_id
_entity_poly.type
_entity_poly.pdbx_seq_one_letter_code
_entity_poly.pdbx_strand_id
1 'polypeptide(L)'
;MKHNPDTPLHKLAEGLLKAEPLLGADRLRALQARVAVFPPALGRAMAEHFIGRVTPWRAIGQLVHRDAPLWCRELQVEACYRLIGALAGLNGVYFTTFQFKRMARFAAKLERAPADLGARIEALLSAEASAAFDALHALEGEVVALLAGQWPDLDLGAVRERRAAYTPLHGR
;
A
#
# COMPACT_ATOMS: atom_id res chain seq x y z
N MET A 1 17.36 3.75 -15.61
CA MET A 1 15.89 3.81 -15.70
C MET A 1 15.36 4.27 -14.36
N LYS A 2 14.69 5.41 -14.26
CA LYS A 2 14.05 5.81 -12.99
C LYS A 2 12.89 4.83 -12.75
N HIS A 3 12.94 4.10 -11.65
CA HIS A 3 11.85 3.21 -11.26
C HIS A 3 10.67 4.05 -10.80
N ASN A 4 9.67 4.23 -11.65
CA ASN A 4 8.42 4.89 -11.28
C ASN A 4 7.42 3.81 -10.86
N PRO A 5 7.06 3.71 -9.58
CA PRO A 5 6.14 2.67 -9.06
C PRO A 5 4.70 2.80 -9.58
N ASP A 6 4.30 3.97 -10.09
CA ASP A 6 2.96 4.19 -10.68
C ASP A 6 2.88 3.76 -12.14
N THR A 7 3.99 3.31 -12.75
CA THR A 7 3.97 2.96 -14.18
C THR A 7 3.25 1.64 -14.45
N PRO A 8 2.66 1.50 -15.65
CA PRO A 8 2.06 0.23 -16.11
C PRO A 8 3.03 -0.97 -16.11
N LEU A 9 4.34 -0.74 -16.01
CA LEU A 9 5.36 -1.80 -15.98
C LEU A 9 5.16 -2.79 -14.83
N HIS A 10 4.66 -2.37 -13.68
CA HIS A 10 4.31 -3.27 -12.58
C HIS A 10 3.20 -4.25 -12.95
N LYS A 11 2.20 -3.77 -13.69
CA LYS A 11 1.12 -4.62 -14.21
C LYS A 11 1.66 -5.61 -15.24
N LEU A 12 2.56 -5.15 -16.10
CA LEU A 12 3.20 -6.00 -17.12
C LEU A 12 4.06 -7.08 -16.46
N ALA A 13 4.81 -6.75 -15.42
CA ALA A 13 5.66 -7.71 -14.71
C ALA A 13 4.83 -8.84 -14.07
N GLU A 14 3.78 -8.51 -13.32
CA GLU A 14 2.91 -9.53 -12.73
C GLU A 14 2.16 -10.34 -13.80
N GLY A 15 1.67 -9.68 -14.84
CA GLY A 15 1.00 -10.33 -15.97
C GLY A 15 1.94 -11.30 -16.70
N LEU A 16 3.18 -10.87 -16.93
CA LEU A 16 4.19 -11.68 -17.59
C LEU A 16 4.53 -12.94 -16.81
N LEU A 17 4.65 -12.84 -15.46
CA LEU A 17 4.92 -14.01 -14.61
C LEU A 17 3.82 -15.08 -14.67
N LYS A 18 2.59 -14.69 -14.99
CA LYS A 18 1.42 -15.57 -15.06
C LYS A 18 1.02 -15.91 -16.48
N ALA A 19 1.73 -15.38 -17.49
CA ALA A 19 1.39 -15.58 -18.89
C ALA A 19 1.67 -17.03 -19.30
N GLU A 20 0.76 -17.57 -20.10
CA GLU A 20 0.91 -18.86 -20.78
C GLU A 20 1.22 -18.62 -22.26
N PRO A 21 2.20 -19.33 -22.84
CA PRO A 21 2.60 -19.10 -24.23
C PRO A 21 1.61 -19.75 -25.20
N LEU A 22 1.06 -18.98 -26.10
CA LEU A 22 0.40 -19.50 -27.30
C LEU A 22 1.43 -19.86 -28.39
N LEU A 23 2.49 -19.05 -28.49
CA LEU A 23 3.64 -19.23 -29.38
C LEU A 23 4.91 -18.71 -28.67
N GLY A 24 6.08 -19.19 -29.05
CA GLY A 24 7.37 -18.68 -28.59
C GLY A 24 7.63 -18.95 -27.10
N ALA A 25 7.34 -20.16 -26.61
CA ALA A 25 7.47 -20.56 -25.22
C ALA A 25 8.84 -20.25 -24.60
N ASP A 26 9.93 -20.46 -25.37
CA ASP A 26 11.30 -20.22 -24.88
C ASP A 26 11.55 -18.75 -24.61
N ARG A 27 11.07 -17.89 -25.49
CA ARG A 27 11.19 -16.44 -25.33
C ARG A 27 10.39 -15.94 -24.11
N LEU A 28 9.19 -16.48 -23.90
CA LEU A 28 8.38 -16.16 -22.73
C LEU A 28 9.07 -16.61 -21.44
N ARG A 29 9.58 -17.84 -21.39
CA ARG A 29 10.33 -18.36 -20.23
C ARG A 29 11.55 -17.50 -19.90
N ALA A 30 12.31 -17.08 -20.91
CA ALA A 30 13.47 -16.19 -20.72
C ALA A 30 13.06 -14.82 -20.12
N LEU A 31 11.94 -14.24 -20.56
CA LEU A 31 11.41 -13.01 -20.01
C LEU A 31 10.87 -13.21 -18.58
N GLN A 32 10.15 -14.29 -18.32
CA GLN A 32 9.66 -14.65 -17.00
C GLN A 32 10.80 -14.80 -15.98
N ALA A 33 11.88 -15.48 -16.37
CA ALA A 33 13.06 -15.65 -15.52
C ALA A 33 13.70 -14.30 -15.13
N ARG A 34 13.74 -13.35 -16.07
CA ARG A 34 14.27 -12.00 -15.79
C ARG A 34 13.37 -11.20 -14.83
N VAL A 35 12.05 -11.33 -14.94
CA VAL A 35 11.07 -10.61 -14.12
C VAL A 35 10.87 -11.29 -12.77
N ALA A 36 11.11 -12.60 -12.67
CA ALA A 36 10.99 -13.34 -11.42
C ALA A 36 11.93 -12.82 -10.31
N VAL A 37 13.06 -12.24 -10.70
CA VAL A 37 13.98 -11.59 -9.75
C VAL A 37 13.50 -10.18 -9.50
N PHE A 38 12.79 -9.98 -8.38
CA PHE A 38 12.31 -8.65 -7.99
C PHE A 38 13.50 -7.74 -7.61
N PRO A 39 13.65 -6.55 -8.24
CA PRO A 39 14.78 -5.67 -7.96
C PRO A 39 14.69 -5.04 -6.56
N PRO A 40 15.71 -5.20 -5.67
CA PRO A 40 15.67 -4.61 -4.33
C PRO A 40 15.49 -3.08 -4.34
N ALA A 41 16.13 -2.39 -5.29
CA ALA A 41 15.97 -0.93 -5.47
C ALA A 41 14.53 -0.53 -5.80
N LEU A 42 13.78 -1.38 -6.52
CA LEU A 42 12.36 -1.15 -6.78
C LEU A 42 11.53 -1.25 -5.50
N GLY A 43 11.82 -2.22 -4.63
CA GLY A 43 11.13 -2.39 -3.36
C GLY A 43 11.24 -1.14 -2.48
N ARG A 44 12.45 -0.61 -2.34
CA ARG A 44 12.69 0.63 -1.61
C ARG A 44 11.97 1.82 -2.26
N ALA A 45 12.10 1.99 -3.59
CA ALA A 45 11.44 3.07 -4.32
C ALA A 45 9.90 3.00 -4.19
N MET A 46 9.31 1.80 -4.16
CA MET A 46 7.88 1.61 -3.89
C MET A 46 7.54 2.06 -2.47
N ALA A 47 8.31 1.64 -1.46
CA ALA A 47 8.07 2.03 -0.08
C ALA A 47 8.10 3.56 0.07
N GLU A 48 9.14 4.22 -0.43
CA GLU A 48 9.29 5.69 -0.42
C GLU A 48 8.12 6.39 -1.12
N HIS A 49 7.78 5.94 -2.31
CA HIS A 49 6.73 6.55 -3.12
C HIS A 49 5.35 6.45 -2.45
N PHE A 50 4.99 5.26 -2.00
CA PHE A 50 3.65 5.03 -1.46
C PHE A 50 3.49 5.62 -0.05
N ILE A 51 4.47 5.46 0.84
CA ILE A 51 4.37 6.00 2.20
C ILE A 51 4.52 7.52 2.24
N GLY A 52 5.25 8.10 1.29
CA GLY A 52 5.43 9.55 1.18
C GLY A 52 4.15 10.33 0.84
N ARG A 53 3.19 9.68 0.20
CA ARG A 53 1.89 10.26 -0.18
C ARG A 53 0.85 10.05 0.92
N VAL A 54 1.09 10.57 2.08
CA VAL A 54 0.29 10.32 3.29
C VAL A 54 -1.07 10.99 3.25
N THR A 55 -2.03 10.34 3.93
CA THR A 55 -3.33 10.89 4.30
C THR A 55 -3.19 12.29 4.91
N PRO A 56 -4.08 13.24 4.57
CA PRO A 56 -4.04 14.60 5.11
C PRO A 56 -4.59 14.64 6.54
N TRP A 57 -3.88 14.00 7.48
CA TRP A 57 -4.32 13.75 8.86
C TRP A 57 -4.85 14.98 9.58
N ARG A 58 -4.24 16.15 9.35
CA ARG A 58 -4.70 17.42 9.95
C ARG A 58 -6.11 17.83 9.52
N ALA A 59 -6.53 17.44 8.30
CA ALA A 59 -7.82 17.83 7.74
C ALA A 59 -8.96 16.83 8.03
N ILE A 60 -8.64 15.61 8.49
CA ILE A 60 -9.62 14.53 8.62
C ILE A 60 -10.79 14.91 9.54
N GLY A 61 -10.52 15.52 10.69
CA GLY A 61 -11.58 15.95 11.61
C GLY A 61 -12.58 16.89 10.96
N GLN A 62 -12.13 17.83 10.14
CA GLN A 62 -13.01 18.75 9.41
C GLN A 62 -13.85 18.04 8.35
N LEU A 63 -13.28 17.05 7.65
CA LEU A 63 -14.00 16.31 6.61
C LEU A 63 -15.11 15.43 7.21
N VAL A 64 -14.84 14.78 8.33
CA VAL A 64 -15.81 13.96 9.05
C VAL A 64 -16.97 14.83 9.56
N HIS A 65 -16.68 16.03 10.13
CA HIS A 65 -17.72 16.95 10.64
C HIS A 65 -18.51 17.67 9.56
N ARG A 66 -18.02 17.76 8.32
CA ARG A 66 -18.69 18.47 7.22
C ARG A 66 -19.65 17.61 6.41
N ASP A 67 -20.01 16.42 6.86
CA ASP A 67 -20.87 15.49 6.14
C ASP A 67 -20.38 15.23 4.70
N ALA A 68 -19.09 14.89 4.60
CA ALA A 68 -18.44 14.57 3.33
C ALA A 68 -18.14 13.06 3.19
N PRO A 69 -19.15 12.15 3.26
CA PRO A 69 -18.94 10.73 3.38
C PRO A 69 -18.22 10.14 2.18
N LEU A 70 -18.52 10.61 0.98
CA LEU A 70 -17.89 10.13 -0.25
C LEU A 70 -16.40 10.48 -0.25
N TRP A 71 -16.04 11.70 0.14
CA TRP A 71 -14.65 12.11 0.22
C TRP A 71 -13.87 11.38 1.31
N CYS A 72 -14.50 11.13 2.45
CA CYS A 72 -13.91 10.29 3.48
C CYS A 72 -13.61 8.88 2.95
N ARG A 73 -14.51 8.27 2.20
CA ARG A 73 -14.29 6.95 1.58
C ARG A 73 -13.19 6.96 0.54
N GLU A 74 -13.14 7.96 -0.31
CA GLU A 74 -12.06 8.11 -1.28
C GLU A 74 -10.69 8.13 -0.60
N LEU A 75 -10.53 8.97 0.44
CA LEU A 75 -9.29 9.04 1.21
C LEU A 75 -8.92 7.74 1.91
N GLN A 76 -9.90 7.02 2.46
CA GLN A 76 -9.68 5.71 3.10
C GLN A 76 -9.19 4.67 2.08
N VAL A 77 -9.84 4.59 0.92
CA VAL A 77 -9.45 3.67 -0.17
C VAL A 77 -8.05 4.01 -0.68
N GLU A 78 -7.78 5.30 -0.91
CA GLU A 78 -6.47 5.76 -1.39
C GLU A 78 -5.36 5.46 -0.36
N ALA A 79 -5.62 5.69 0.92
CA ALA A 79 -4.67 5.36 1.97
C ALA A 79 -4.40 3.85 2.06
N CYS A 80 -5.44 3.01 2.04
CA CYS A 80 -5.27 1.56 1.98
C CYS A 80 -4.42 1.13 0.78
N TYR A 81 -4.69 1.70 -0.40
CA TYR A 81 -3.90 1.44 -1.60
C TYR A 81 -2.41 1.74 -1.39
N ARG A 82 -2.11 2.89 -0.77
CA ARG A 82 -0.73 3.31 -0.47
C ARG A 82 -0.03 2.39 0.52
N LEU A 83 -0.70 2.02 1.61
CA LEU A 83 -0.14 1.08 2.59
C LEU A 83 0.20 -0.27 1.97
N ILE A 84 -0.70 -0.79 1.13
CA ILE A 84 -0.49 -2.04 0.41
C ILE A 84 0.66 -1.92 -0.60
N GLY A 85 0.77 -0.80 -1.30
CA GLY A 85 1.87 -0.55 -2.22
C GLY A 85 3.23 -0.51 -1.51
N ALA A 86 3.31 0.14 -0.35
CA ALA A 86 4.51 0.18 0.47
C ALA A 86 4.90 -1.21 1.00
N LEU A 87 3.90 -1.98 1.48
CA LEU A 87 4.09 -3.35 1.94
C LEU A 87 4.47 -4.30 0.79
N ALA A 88 3.95 -4.11 -0.41
CA ALA A 88 4.35 -4.87 -1.58
C ALA A 88 5.84 -4.63 -1.90
N GLY A 89 6.31 -3.38 -1.84
CA GLY A 89 7.72 -3.04 -1.95
C GLY A 89 8.58 -3.71 -0.89
N LEU A 90 8.12 -3.71 0.38
CA LEU A 90 8.78 -4.35 1.51
C LEU A 90 8.95 -5.86 1.32
N ASN A 91 7.98 -6.51 0.69
CA ASN A 91 7.94 -7.95 0.46
C ASN A 91 8.46 -8.39 -0.91
N GLY A 92 8.96 -7.47 -1.75
CA GLY A 92 9.43 -7.80 -3.08
C GLY A 92 8.33 -8.33 -4.02
N VAL A 93 7.10 -7.84 -3.87
CA VAL A 93 5.93 -8.29 -4.62
C VAL A 93 5.50 -7.20 -5.60
N TYR A 94 5.29 -7.56 -6.86
CA TYR A 94 4.70 -6.65 -7.82
C TYR A 94 3.25 -6.32 -7.45
N PHE A 95 2.92 -5.04 -7.45
CA PHE A 95 1.63 -4.54 -6.99
C PHE A 95 0.89 -3.76 -8.09
N THR A 96 -0.40 -3.99 -8.19
CA THR A 96 -1.30 -3.24 -9.09
C THR A 96 -2.64 -2.99 -8.40
N THR A 97 -3.41 -1.99 -8.85
CA THR A 97 -4.77 -1.70 -8.34
C THR A 97 -5.73 -2.89 -8.44
N PHE A 98 -5.47 -3.86 -9.32
CA PHE A 98 -6.31 -5.05 -9.44
C PHE A 98 -6.27 -5.98 -8.22
N GLN A 99 -5.29 -5.81 -7.34
CA GLN A 99 -5.18 -6.60 -6.11
C GLN A 99 -6.34 -6.33 -5.15
N PHE A 100 -6.97 -5.15 -5.20
CA PHE A 100 -8.16 -4.86 -4.41
C PHE A 100 -9.33 -5.81 -4.66
N LYS A 101 -9.43 -6.42 -5.83
CA LYS A 101 -10.47 -7.42 -6.12
C LYS A 101 -10.33 -8.71 -5.31
N ARG A 102 -9.18 -8.94 -4.70
CA ARG A 102 -8.84 -10.18 -3.97
C ARG A 102 -7.91 -9.86 -2.80
N MET A 103 -8.30 -8.87 -2.00
CA MET A 103 -7.46 -8.30 -0.94
C MET A 103 -6.93 -9.35 0.05
N ALA A 104 -7.78 -10.18 0.60
CA ALA A 104 -7.38 -11.23 1.52
C ALA A 104 -6.32 -12.17 0.90
N ARG A 105 -6.52 -12.57 -0.37
CA ARG A 105 -5.56 -13.41 -1.10
C ARG A 105 -4.25 -12.70 -1.41
N PHE A 106 -4.29 -11.38 -1.60
CA PHE A 106 -3.08 -10.60 -1.82
C PHE A 106 -2.33 -10.40 -0.49
N ALA A 107 -3.04 -10.02 0.57
CA ALA A 107 -2.47 -9.83 1.90
C ALA A 107 -1.77 -11.10 2.41
N ALA A 108 -2.33 -12.29 2.12
CA ALA A 108 -1.71 -13.57 2.48
C ALA A 108 -0.34 -13.84 1.83
N LYS A 109 0.06 -13.07 0.81
CA LYS A 109 1.39 -13.17 0.19
C LYS A 109 2.44 -12.28 0.85
N LEU A 110 2.02 -11.40 1.75
CA LEU A 110 2.87 -10.42 2.40
C LEU A 110 3.35 -11.01 3.73
N GLU A 111 4.55 -11.60 3.74
CA GLU A 111 5.13 -12.21 4.94
C GLU A 111 5.41 -11.18 6.03
N ARG A 112 5.82 -9.97 5.63
CA ARG A 112 6.08 -8.83 6.50
C ARG A 112 4.96 -7.82 6.37
N ALA A 113 3.92 -7.99 7.15
CA ALA A 113 2.74 -7.13 7.17
C ALA A 113 2.15 -7.08 8.59
N PRO A 114 1.34 -6.07 8.90
CA PRO A 114 0.51 -6.07 10.10
C PRO A 114 -0.36 -7.32 10.17
N ALA A 115 -0.58 -7.83 11.38
CA ALA A 115 -1.47 -8.97 11.59
C ALA A 115 -2.87 -8.68 11.02
N ASP A 116 -3.49 -9.71 10.44
CA ASP A 116 -4.84 -9.65 9.89
C ASP A 116 -5.11 -8.51 8.89
N LEU A 117 -4.07 -8.08 8.15
CA LEU A 117 -4.11 -6.93 7.24
C LEU A 117 -5.36 -6.92 6.35
N GLY A 118 -5.68 -8.05 5.71
CA GLY A 118 -6.83 -8.14 4.80
C GLY A 118 -8.16 -7.87 5.51
N ALA A 119 -8.40 -8.55 6.62
CA ALA A 119 -9.62 -8.39 7.43
C ALA A 119 -9.74 -6.97 8.01
N ARG A 120 -8.61 -6.38 8.45
CA ARG A 120 -8.58 -5.02 8.98
C ARG A 120 -8.93 -3.98 7.92
N ILE A 121 -8.44 -4.14 6.68
CA ILE A 121 -8.80 -3.25 5.57
C ILE A 121 -10.28 -3.38 5.21
N GLU A 122 -10.82 -4.58 5.15
CA GLU A 122 -12.24 -4.81 4.87
C GLU A 122 -13.12 -4.21 5.98
N ALA A 123 -12.77 -4.42 7.25
CA ALA A 123 -13.46 -3.83 8.39
C ALA A 123 -13.43 -2.30 8.36
N LEU A 124 -12.28 -1.71 8.05
CA LEU A 124 -12.09 -0.26 7.93
C LEU A 124 -13.01 0.34 6.85
N LEU A 125 -13.12 -0.30 5.69
CA LEU A 125 -13.98 0.18 4.59
C LEU A 125 -15.48 0.01 4.88
N SER A 126 -15.86 -0.81 5.87
CA SER A 126 -17.24 -1.02 6.30
C SER A 126 -17.62 -0.21 7.53
N ALA A 127 -16.63 0.33 8.25
CA ALA A 127 -16.84 1.05 9.49
C ALA A 127 -17.35 2.49 9.27
N GLU A 128 -17.82 3.11 10.34
CA GLU A 128 -18.11 4.53 10.44
C GLU A 128 -16.85 5.36 10.17
N ALA A 129 -17.00 6.55 9.57
CA ALA A 129 -15.85 7.31 9.06
C ALA A 129 -14.80 7.63 10.16
N SER A 130 -15.24 8.04 11.34
CA SER A 130 -14.36 8.36 12.47
C SER A 130 -13.56 7.14 12.93
N ALA A 131 -14.25 6.03 13.20
CA ALA A 131 -13.63 4.78 13.60
C ALA A 131 -12.69 4.22 12.52
N ALA A 132 -13.08 4.37 11.25
CA ALA A 132 -12.26 3.95 10.11
C ALA A 132 -10.94 4.74 10.04
N PHE A 133 -10.96 6.06 10.27
CA PHE A 133 -9.72 6.86 10.28
C PHE A 133 -8.83 6.56 11.47
N ASP A 134 -9.39 6.32 12.66
CA ASP A 134 -8.62 5.89 13.83
C ASP A 134 -7.91 4.56 13.57
N ALA A 135 -8.64 3.57 13.01
CA ALA A 135 -8.09 2.27 12.62
C ALA A 135 -7.01 2.40 11.51
N LEU A 136 -7.25 3.26 10.52
CA LEU A 136 -6.31 3.53 9.45
C LEU A 136 -5.03 4.17 9.98
N HIS A 137 -5.15 5.12 10.91
CA HIS A 137 -4.00 5.77 11.53
C HIS A 137 -3.14 4.76 12.31
N ALA A 138 -3.77 3.86 13.06
CA ALA A 138 -3.05 2.78 13.75
C ALA A 138 -2.32 1.87 12.74
N LEU A 139 -3.02 1.42 11.70
CA LEU A 139 -2.47 0.55 10.66
C LEU A 139 -1.27 1.19 9.93
N GLU A 140 -1.38 2.48 9.58
CA GLU A 140 -0.25 3.22 8.99
C GLU A 140 0.96 3.28 9.92
N GLY A 141 0.76 3.40 11.24
CA GLY A 141 1.83 3.37 12.24
C GLY A 141 2.61 2.06 12.23
N GLU A 142 1.91 0.94 12.16
CA GLU A 142 2.52 -0.39 12.06
C GLU A 142 3.33 -0.54 10.76
N VAL A 143 2.79 -0.07 9.63
CA VAL A 143 3.51 -0.09 8.35
C VAL A 143 4.77 0.78 8.40
N VAL A 144 4.69 1.98 8.96
CA VAL A 144 5.85 2.87 9.15
C VAL A 144 6.92 2.19 10.00
N ALA A 145 6.54 1.48 11.06
CA ALA A 145 7.48 0.75 11.91
C ALA A 145 8.17 -0.39 11.15
N LEU A 146 7.44 -1.15 10.35
CA LEU A 146 7.99 -2.22 9.50
C LEU A 146 8.98 -1.67 8.46
N LEU A 147 8.66 -0.54 7.82
CA LEU A 147 9.55 0.10 6.84
C LEU A 147 10.82 0.63 7.50
N ALA A 148 10.71 1.26 8.69
CA ALA A 148 11.85 1.75 9.45
C ALA A 148 12.78 0.61 9.91
N GLY A 149 12.21 -0.55 10.27
CA GLY A 149 12.98 -1.74 10.61
C GLY A 149 13.74 -2.33 9.44
N GLN A 150 13.18 -2.28 8.23
CA GLN A 150 13.83 -2.78 7.01
C GLN A 150 14.88 -1.82 6.46
N TRP A 151 14.58 -0.52 6.47
CA TRP A 151 15.44 0.54 5.95
C TRP A 151 15.59 1.64 6.99
N PRO A 152 16.54 1.52 7.93
CA PRO A 152 16.73 2.51 9.00
C PRO A 152 17.08 3.91 8.49
N ASP A 153 17.64 3.98 7.27
CA ASP A 153 18.00 5.20 6.56
C ASP A 153 16.88 5.77 5.66
N LEU A 154 15.68 5.16 5.69
CA LEU A 154 14.52 5.68 4.96
C LEU A 154 14.04 6.97 5.62
N ASP A 155 13.93 8.06 4.84
CA ASP A 155 13.41 9.32 5.36
C ASP A 155 11.89 9.23 5.61
N LEU A 156 11.54 9.00 6.86
CA LEU A 156 10.16 8.96 7.36
C LEU A 156 9.80 10.19 8.22
N GLY A 157 10.65 11.21 8.25
CA GLY A 157 10.45 12.41 9.06
C GLY A 157 9.12 13.10 8.78
N ALA A 158 8.89 13.45 7.52
CA ALA A 158 7.64 14.10 7.07
C ALA A 158 6.39 13.21 7.28
N VAL A 159 6.53 11.88 7.22
CA VAL A 159 5.42 10.95 7.48
C VAL A 159 5.06 10.99 8.96
N ARG A 160 6.05 10.90 9.84
CA ARG A 160 5.87 10.93 11.31
C ARG A 160 5.27 12.26 11.78
N GLU A 161 5.75 13.38 11.24
CA GLU A 161 5.22 14.71 11.54
C GLU A 161 3.74 14.84 11.17
N ARG A 162 3.35 14.42 9.96
CA ARG A 162 1.95 14.44 9.53
C ARG A 162 1.06 13.54 10.37
N ARG A 163 1.56 12.36 10.74
CA ARG A 163 0.84 11.46 11.65
C ARG A 163 0.65 12.05 13.04
N ALA A 164 1.68 12.70 13.58
CA ALA A 164 1.59 13.37 14.88
C ALA A 164 0.56 14.51 14.93
N ALA A 165 0.18 15.04 13.78
CA ALA A 165 -0.88 16.07 13.67
C ALA A 165 -2.31 15.51 13.75
N TYR A 166 -2.47 14.17 13.81
CA TYR A 166 -3.79 13.54 13.93
C TYR A 166 -4.24 13.50 15.39
N THR A 167 -5.50 13.81 15.60
CA THR A 167 -6.18 13.62 16.89
C THR A 167 -7.28 12.58 16.69
N PRO A 168 -7.30 11.48 17.46
CA PRO A 168 -8.34 10.46 17.37
C PRO A 168 -9.75 11.06 17.45
N LEU A 169 -10.65 10.56 16.62
CA LEU A 169 -12.00 11.08 16.47
C LEU A 169 -13.04 10.28 17.24
N HIS A 170 -12.75 9.01 17.52
CA HIS A 170 -13.65 8.12 18.25
C HIS A 170 -13.59 8.40 19.75
N GLY A 171 -14.75 8.65 20.37
CA GLY A 171 -14.84 8.93 21.82
C GLY A 171 -14.93 10.41 22.22
N ARG A 172 -15.23 11.29 21.26
CA ARG A 172 -15.60 12.70 21.56
C ARG A 172 -17.11 12.91 21.54
#